data_d5ac00dbf1b3b90805f2437fdfa2c001
#
_entry.id   d5ac00dbf1b3b90805f2437fdfa2c001
#
_cell.length_a   1.000
_cell.length_b   1.000
_cell.length_c   1.000
_cell.angle_alpha   90.00
_cell.angle_beta   90.00
_cell.angle_gamma   90.00
#
_symmetry.space_group_name_H-M   'P 1'
#
loop_
_entity.id
_entity.type
_entity.pdbx_description
1 polymer ?
#
loop_
_entity_poly.entity_id
_entity_poly.type
_entity_poly.pdbx_seq_one_letter_code
_entity_poly.pdbx_strand_id
1 'polypeptide(L)'
;MTWMLQDEAANPYLDVCQYAAKSNEFFKRFKSHPAYTHVLEHVSYEEGKEYLKEIEIDYLDKLQEIKQNDTMGKPNTHEYPSIGEISPTTIRYIKNTSDIVNKFGTSFDSIVEIGGGYGGLCKVMSSFIKFDQYLLLDLEQCNLLSRKYLSHFDLPTLSHRAEEIDEIDENFDLLISNYALSECDRETQMMYIEKFVKKSNNFYIMHNNFHADHGNMSYNEFIDIMADTHDIEYYAEHGVDKNPKVMFGVIK
;
A
#
# COMPACT_ATOMS: atom_id res chain seq x y z
N MET A 1 3.36 11.20 -11.99
CA MET A 1 4.30 10.09 -12.33
C MET A 1 5.71 10.55 -12.65
N THR A 2 5.94 11.87 -12.72
CA THR A 2 7.17 12.43 -13.28
C THR A 2 8.39 12.34 -12.37
N TRP A 3 8.27 12.33 -11.04
CA TRP A 3 9.44 12.18 -10.17
C TRP A 3 9.93 10.70 -10.07
N MET A 4 9.05 9.72 -10.23
CA MET A 4 9.44 8.32 -10.44
C MET A 4 10.00 8.09 -11.86
N LEU A 5 9.70 8.98 -12.82
CA LEU A 5 10.08 8.88 -14.24
C LEU A 5 11.26 9.78 -14.63
N GLN A 6 11.76 10.66 -13.74
CA GLN A 6 12.83 11.60 -14.11
C GLN A 6 14.15 10.94 -14.54
N ASP A 7 14.27 9.62 -14.34
CA ASP A 7 15.31 8.81 -14.95
C ASP A 7 14.83 7.36 -15.09
N GLU A 8 13.95 7.04 -16.05
CA GLU A 8 13.67 5.63 -16.43
C GLU A 8 14.95 4.86 -16.76
N ALA A 9 16.02 5.55 -17.11
CA ALA A 9 17.32 4.96 -17.40
C ALA A 9 18.10 4.48 -16.17
N ALA A 10 17.66 4.75 -14.92
CA ALA A 10 18.42 4.40 -13.72
C ALA A 10 17.56 4.35 -12.41
N ASN A 11 16.36 3.76 -12.41
CA ASN A 11 15.64 3.50 -11.17
C ASN A 11 15.88 2.05 -10.69
N PRO A 12 16.85 1.82 -9.77
CA PRO A 12 17.22 0.47 -9.35
C PRO A 12 16.07 -0.32 -8.70
N TYR A 13 15.07 0.37 -8.15
CA TYR A 13 13.87 -0.26 -7.60
C TYR A 13 13.01 -0.90 -8.71
N LEU A 14 12.76 -0.16 -9.80
CA LEU A 14 11.99 -0.68 -10.93
C LEU A 14 12.72 -1.83 -11.63
N ASP A 15 14.04 -1.76 -11.74
CA ASP A 15 14.86 -2.87 -12.25
C ASP A 15 14.67 -4.13 -11.41
N VAL A 16 14.70 -3.99 -10.07
CA VAL A 16 14.45 -5.12 -9.15
C VAL A 16 13.06 -5.71 -9.36
N CYS A 17 12.02 -4.87 -9.47
CA CYS A 17 10.66 -5.32 -9.75
C CYS A 17 10.59 -6.11 -11.07
N GLN A 18 11.19 -5.57 -12.14
CA GLN A 18 11.21 -6.22 -13.45
C GLN A 18 11.98 -7.55 -13.43
N TYR A 19 13.17 -7.59 -12.81
CA TYR A 19 13.96 -8.83 -12.71
C TYR A 19 13.25 -9.88 -11.86
N ALA A 20 12.62 -9.49 -10.75
CA ALA A 20 11.86 -10.41 -9.92
C ALA A 20 10.64 -10.98 -10.66
N ALA A 21 9.94 -10.17 -11.44
CA ALA A 21 8.84 -10.63 -12.28
C ALA A 21 9.30 -11.67 -13.32
N LYS A 22 10.44 -11.46 -13.97
CA LYS A 22 10.93 -12.28 -15.08
C LYS A 22 11.73 -13.51 -14.66
N SER A 23 12.40 -13.49 -13.49
CA SER A 23 13.29 -14.55 -13.03
C SER A 23 12.78 -15.18 -11.73
N ASN A 24 12.54 -16.50 -11.74
CA ASN A 24 12.16 -17.23 -10.52
C ASN A 24 13.28 -17.24 -9.49
N GLU A 25 14.53 -17.26 -9.91
CA GLU A 25 15.68 -17.25 -8.99
C GLU A 25 15.81 -15.88 -8.29
N PHE A 26 15.60 -14.80 -9.03
CA PHE A 26 15.61 -13.46 -8.45
C PHE A 26 14.38 -13.21 -7.57
N PHE A 27 13.20 -13.71 -7.97
CA PHE A 27 11.95 -13.63 -7.21
C PHE A 27 12.08 -14.21 -5.79
N LYS A 28 12.86 -15.26 -5.60
CA LYS A 28 13.10 -15.86 -4.28
C LYS A 28 13.75 -14.92 -3.26
N ARG A 29 14.33 -13.79 -3.71
CA ARG A 29 15.15 -12.91 -2.84
C ARG A 29 14.96 -11.41 -3.09
N PHE A 30 13.97 -10.99 -3.84
CA PHE A 30 13.83 -9.58 -4.23
C PHE A 30 13.63 -8.64 -3.03
N LYS A 31 12.92 -9.08 -1.98
CA LYS A 31 12.67 -8.27 -0.78
C LYS A 31 13.95 -7.96 0.01
N SER A 32 14.98 -8.81 -0.10
CA SER A 32 16.29 -8.57 0.52
C SER A 32 17.27 -7.77 -0.36
N HIS A 33 16.87 -7.40 -1.57
CA HIS A 33 17.73 -6.58 -2.43
C HIS A 33 17.82 -5.14 -1.90
N PRO A 34 19.02 -4.51 -1.77
CA PRO A 34 19.17 -3.19 -1.16
C PRO A 34 18.26 -2.11 -1.75
N ALA A 35 18.14 -2.03 -3.08
CA ALA A 35 17.25 -1.06 -3.74
C ALA A 35 15.77 -1.30 -3.40
N TYR A 36 15.36 -2.54 -3.19
CA TYR A 36 13.99 -2.89 -2.80
C TYR A 36 13.73 -2.60 -1.31
N THR A 37 14.68 -2.99 -0.46
CA THR A 37 14.64 -2.73 0.98
C THR A 37 14.54 -1.23 1.27
N HIS A 38 15.25 -0.40 0.51
CA HIS A 38 15.20 1.06 0.69
C HIS A 38 13.82 1.67 0.44
N VAL A 39 13.01 1.08 -0.44
CA VAL A 39 11.70 1.63 -0.84
C VAL A 39 10.55 0.99 -0.07
N LEU A 40 10.49 -0.35 0.04
CA LEU A 40 9.33 -1.04 0.61
C LEU A 40 9.62 -1.83 1.88
N GLU A 41 10.78 -2.48 1.98
CA GLU A 41 11.11 -3.37 3.10
C GLU A 41 12.03 -2.66 4.12
N HIS A 42 11.81 -1.35 4.34
CA HIS A 42 12.65 -0.50 5.19
C HIS A 42 12.17 -0.44 6.65
N VAL A 43 11.02 -1.01 6.98
CA VAL A 43 10.51 -0.99 8.35
C VAL A 43 11.48 -1.69 9.30
N SER A 44 11.87 -1.00 10.36
CA SER A 44 12.80 -1.50 11.37
C SER A 44 12.10 -2.43 12.38
N TYR A 45 12.89 -3.18 13.13
CA TYR A 45 12.38 -4.00 14.25
C TYR A 45 11.63 -3.16 15.29
N GLU A 46 12.15 -1.99 15.62
CA GLU A 46 11.52 -1.12 16.63
C GLU A 46 10.18 -0.54 16.14
N GLU A 47 10.10 -0.10 14.88
CA GLU A 47 8.83 0.30 14.28
C GLU A 47 7.82 -0.85 14.27
N GLY A 48 8.26 -2.08 13.92
CA GLY A 48 7.40 -3.27 14.00
C GLY A 48 6.84 -3.52 15.41
N LYS A 49 7.61 -3.24 16.46
CA LYS A 49 7.13 -3.32 17.85
C LYS A 49 6.06 -2.25 18.16
N GLU A 50 6.23 -1.05 17.64
CA GLU A 50 5.23 0.02 17.83
C GLU A 50 3.94 -0.35 17.07
N TYR A 51 4.01 -0.78 15.83
CA TYR A 51 2.84 -1.25 15.07
C TYR A 51 2.10 -2.38 15.79
N LEU A 52 2.80 -3.33 16.41
CA LEU A 52 2.15 -4.40 17.18
C LEU A 52 1.28 -3.90 18.34
N LYS A 53 1.63 -2.77 18.94
CA LYS A 53 0.84 -2.17 20.04
C LYS A 53 -0.44 -1.49 19.53
N GLU A 54 -0.47 -1.13 18.26
CA GLU A 54 -1.56 -0.38 17.64
C GLU A 54 -2.56 -1.30 16.90
N ILE A 55 -2.28 -2.60 16.78
CA ILE A 55 -3.19 -3.57 16.16
C ILE A 55 -4.32 -3.88 17.12
N GLU A 56 -5.55 -3.57 16.74
CA GLU A 56 -6.75 -3.74 17.56
C GLU A 56 -7.62 -4.94 17.13
N ILE A 57 -7.40 -5.50 15.91
CA ILE A 57 -8.10 -6.70 15.47
C ILE A 57 -7.44 -7.97 16.03
N ASP A 58 -8.24 -9.02 16.21
CA ASP A 58 -7.68 -10.34 16.52
C ASP A 58 -7.06 -10.96 15.26
N TYR A 59 -5.74 -11.01 15.23
CA TYR A 59 -4.95 -11.54 14.11
C TYR A 59 -4.26 -12.86 14.41
N LEU A 60 -4.28 -13.32 15.67
CA LEU A 60 -3.51 -14.49 16.07
C LEU A 60 -4.00 -15.78 15.38
N ASP A 61 -5.31 -15.93 15.24
CA ASP A 61 -5.89 -17.07 14.52
C ASP A 61 -5.55 -17.09 13.02
N LYS A 62 -5.22 -15.93 12.46
CA LYS A 62 -4.82 -15.74 11.05
C LYS A 62 -3.30 -15.71 10.83
N LEU A 63 -2.52 -15.77 11.90
CA LEU A 63 -1.08 -15.52 11.86
C LEU A 63 -0.32 -16.40 10.87
N GLN A 64 -0.69 -17.68 10.75
CA GLN A 64 -0.05 -18.59 9.80
C GLN A 64 -0.34 -18.22 8.34
N GLU A 65 -1.55 -17.75 8.07
CA GLU A 65 -1.95 -17.26 6.75
C GLU A 65 -1.24 -15.95 6.42
N ILE A 66 -1.16 -15.03 7.37
CA ILE A 66 -0.45 -13.75 7.24
C ILE A 66 1.03 -13.97 6.94
N LYS A 67 1.69 -14.88 7.68
CA LYS A 67 3.12 -15.21 7.49
C LYS A 67 3.45 -15.79 6.12
N GLN A 68 2.45 -16.22 5.34
CA GLN A 68 2.69 -16.59 3.94
C GLN A 68 3.25 -15.42 3.13
N ASN A 69 2.98 -14.15 3.54
CA ASN A 69 3.59 -12.97 2.93
C ASN A 69 5.14 -13.01 2.98
N ASP A 70 5.71 -13.63 3.99
CA ASP A 70 7.15 -13.68 4.22
C ASP A 70 7.83 -14.92 3.61
N THR A 71 7.07 -15.88 3.10
CA THR A 71 7.61 -17.09 2.48
C THR A 71 8.28 -16.84 1.13
N MET A 72 7.98 -15.70 0.49
CA MET A 72 8.52 -15.31 -0.81
C MET A 72 9.34 -14.03 -0.72
N GLY A 73 10.34 -13.92 -1.61
CA GLY A 73 11.18 -12.73 -1.70
C GLY A 73 12.27 -12.62 -0.65
N LYS A 74 12.29 -13.48 0.36
CA LYS A 74 13.28 -13.48 1.46
C LYS A 74 13.37 -12.11 2.15
N PRO A 75 12.29 -11.61 2.79
CA PRO A 75 12.33 -10.38 3.57
C PRO A 75 13.27 -10.52 4.77
N ASN A 76 13.68 -9.39 5.34
CA ASN A 76 14.32 -9.39 6.65
C ASN A 76 13.25 -9.67 7.71
N THR A 77 13.41 -10.77 8.45
CA THR A 77 12.50 -11.18 9.52
C THR A 77 13.16 -11.00 10.88
N HIS A 78 12.34 -10.80 11.91
CA HIS A 78 12.78 -10.69 13.30
C HIS A 78 11.87 -11.50 14.20
N GLU A 79 12.45 -11.98 15.32
CA GLU A 79 11.68 -12.68 16.35
C GLU A 79 10.95 -11.68 17.25
N TYR A 80 9.63 -11.77 17.28
CA TYR A 80 8.78 -10.99 18.19
C TYR A 80 8.16 -11.91 19.24
N PRO A 81 8.25 -11.59 20.54
CA PRO A 81 7.91 -12.52 21.63
C PRO A 81 6.50 -13.14 21.56
N SER A 82 5.53 -12.41 21.02
CA SER A 82 4.12 -12.86 20.98
C SER A 82 3.74 -13.60 19.71
N ILE A 83 4.49 -13.42 18.62
CA ILE A 83 4.08 -13.89 17.29
C ILE A 83 5.18 -14.67 16.55
N GLY A 84 6.40 -14.77 17.12
CA GLY A 84 7.55 -15.45 16.52
C GLY A 84 8.15 -14.68 15.34
N GLU A 85 8.82 -15.37 14.44
CA GLU A 85 9.55 -14.79 13.33
C GLU A 85 8.60 -14.24 12.26
N ILE A 86 8.75 -12.94 11.92
CA ILE A 86 7.95 -12.22 10.92
C ILE A 86 8.69 -10.96 10.45
N SER A 87 8.41 -10.49 9.22
CA SER A 87 8.90 -9.22 8.72
C SER A 87 8.19 -8.03 9.38
N PRO A 88 8.92 -6.97 9.79
CA PRO A 88 8.30 -5.74 10.27
C PRO A 88 7.35 -5.09 9.25
N THR A 89 7.65 -5.20 7.95
CA THR A 89 6.75 -4.74 6.88
C THR A 89 5.43 -5.50 6.89
N THR A 90 5.45 -6.81 7.15
CA THR A 90 4.21 -7.60 7.30
C THR A 90 3.41 -7.16 8.51
N ILE A 91 4.06 -6.83 9.62
CA ILE A 91 3.39 -6.26 10.81
C ILE A 91 2.72 -4.91 10.46
N ARG A 92 3.38 -4.02 9.72
CA ARG A 92 2.76 -2.78 9.21
C ARG A 92 1.52 -3.06 8.38
N TYR A 93 1.52 -4.09 7.53
CA TYR A 93 0.33 -4.47 6.77
C TYR A 93 -0.81 -4.98 7.66
N ILE A 94 -0.52 -5.70 8.75
CA ILE A 94 -1.55 -6.09 9.73
C ILE A 94 -2.13 -4.83 10.39
N LYS A 95 -1.30 -3.87 10.77
CA LYS A 95 -1.74 -2.60 11.36
C LYS A 95 -2.63 -1.80 10.40
N ASN A 96 -2.21 -1.63 9.15
CA ASN A 96 -3.02 -0.95 8.15
C ASN A 96 -4.37 -1.66 7.92
N THR A 97 -4.35 -3.00 7.89
CA THR A 97 -5.58 -3.80 7.82
C THR A 97 -6.47 -3.60 9.05
N SER A 98 -5.88 -3.54 10.24
CA SER A 98 -6.59 -3.27 11.50
C SER A 98 -7.31 -1.92 11.45
N ASP A 99 -6.66 -0.88 10.98
CA ASP A 99 -7.26 0.44 10.82
C ASP A 99 -8.49 0.40 9.89
N ILE A 100 -8.30 -0.24 8.72
CA ILE A 100 -9.35 -0.35 7.72
C ILE A 100 -10.55 -1.13 8.26
N VAL A 101 -10.31 -2.27 8.89
CA VAL A 101 -11.35 -3.11 9.49
C VAL A 101 -12.12 -2.35 10.57
N ASN A 102 -11.42 -1.67 11.46
CA ASN A 102 -12.05 -0.94 12.57
C ASN A 102 -12.88 0.25 12.07
N LYS A 103 -12.42 0.92 11.01
CA LYS A 103 -13.11 2.10 10.49
C LYS A 103 -14.24 1.77 9.53
N PHE A 104 -14.02 0.81 8.62
CA PHE A 104 -14.91 0.58 7.48
C PHE A 104 -15.54 -0.82 7.44
N GLY A 105 -15.09 -1.74 8.29
CA GLY A 105 -15.59 -3.12 8.33
C GLY A 105 -14.76 -4.10 7.47
N THR A 106 -15.35 -5.26 7.20
CA THR A 106 -14.64 -6.44 6.66
C THR A 106 -15.14 -6.92 5.30
N SER A 107 -15.97 -6.13 4.60
CA SER A 107 -16.54 -6.56 3.32
C SER A 107 -16.71 -5.38 2.37
N PHE A 108 -16.18 -5.51 1.15
CA PHE A 108 -16.26 -4.53 0.07
C PHE A 108 -16.51 -5.26 -1.24
N ASP A 109 -17.32 -4.70 -2.13
CA ASP A 109 -17.46 -5.25 -3.48
C ASP A 109 -16.21 -4.92 -4.31
N SER A 110 -15.69 -3.68 -4.18
CA SER A 110 -14.56 -3.20 -4.97
C SER A 110 -13.56 -2.39 -4.15
N ILE A 111 -12.28 -2.70 -4.34
CA ILE A 111 -11.14 -1.98 -3.73
C ILE A 111 -10.21 -1.48 -4.84
N VAL A 112 -9.70 -0.25 -4.70
CA VAL A 112 -8.59 0.26 -5.52
C VAL A 112 -7.41 0.66 -4.64
N GLU A 113 -6.22 0.21 -4.99
CA GLU A 113 -4.97 0.56 -4.30
C GLU A 113 -4.03 1.32 -5.24
N ILE A 114 -3.64 2.54 -4.84
CA ILE A 114 -2.63 3.35 -5.53
C ILE A 114 -1.27 3.06 -4.89
N GLY A 115 -0.35 2.51 -5.67
CA GLY A 115 0.99 2.14 -5.21
C GLY A 115 1.03 0.81 -4.44
N GLY A 116 0.45 -0.24 -5.00
CA GLY A 116 0.35 -1.56 -4.36
C GLY A 116 1.68 -2.32 -4.23
N GLY A 117 2.75 -1.85 -4.87
CA GLY A 117 4.07 -2.47 -4.84
C GLY A 117 4.03 -3.92 -5.34
N TYR A 118 4.47 -4.87 -4.50
CA TYR A 118 4.39 -6.30 -4.85
C TYR A 118 3.04 -6.95 -4.49
N GLY A 119 2.10 -6.20 -3.92
CA GLY A 119 0.78 -6.71 -3.50
C GLY A 119 0.74 -7.29 -2.08
N GLY A 120 1.70 -6.95 -1.24
CA GLY A 120 1.80 -7.50 0.12
C GLY A 120 0.63 -7.10 1.02
N LEU A 121 0.17 -5.85 0.94
CA LEU A 121 -1.02 -5.41 1.68
C LEU A 121 -2.27 -6.14 1.21
N CYS A 122 -2.51 -6.24 -0.10
CA CYS A 122 -3.62 -7.00 -0.67
C CYS A 122 -3.64 -8.43 -0.12
N LYS A 123 -2.48 -9.13 -0.07
CA LYS A 123 -2.38 -10.48 0.49
C LYS A 123 -2.73 -10.53 1.98
N VAL A 124 -2.21 -9.62 2.78
CA VAL A 124 -2.49 -9.61 4.23
C VAL A 124 -3.96 -9.26 4.49
N MET A 125 -4.49 -8.26 3.80
CA MET A 125 -5.91 -7.86 3.90
C MET A 125 -6.86 -9.00 3.56
N SER A 126 -6.56 -9.82 2.57
CA SER A 126 -7.42 -10.94 2.14
C SER A 126 -7.66 -11.97 3.25
N SER A 127 -6.84 -11.99 4.30
CA SER A 127 -7.06 -12.83 5.47
C SER A 127 -8.17 -12.31 6.40
N PHE A 128 -8.56 -11.04 6.27
CA PHE A 128 -9.54 -10.37 7.16
C PHE A 128 -10.72 -9.78 6.41
N ILE A 129 -10.49 -9.31 5.20
CA ILE A 129 -11.44 -8.53 4.39
C ILE A 129 -11.87 -9.37 3.20
N LYS A 130 -13.18 -9.47 3.00
CA LYS A 130 -13.78 -10.03 1.79
C LYS A 130 -13.94 -8.94 0.76
N PHE A 131 -13.55 -9.22 -0.47
CA PHE A 131 -13.76 -8.34 -1.61
C PHE A 131 -14.00 -9.17 -2.88
N ASP A 132 -14.76 -8.61 -3.82
CA ASP A 132 -15.03 -9.28 -5.10
C ASP A 132 -14.00 -8.87 -6.16
N GLN A 133 -13.57 -7.60 -6.12
CA GLN A 133 -12.60 -7.03 -7.04
C GLN A 133 -11.54 -6.21 -6.30
N TYR A 134 -10.30 -6.29 -6.76
CA TYR A 134 -9.19 -5.48 -6.27
C TYR A 134 -8.35 -4.96 -7.44
N LEU A 135 -8.32 -3.65 -7.61
CA LEU A 135 -7.55 -2.98 -8.65
C LEU A 135 -6.26 -2.40 -8.06
N LEU A 136 -5.12 -2.83 -8.60
CA LEU A 136 -3.82 -2.26 -8.27
C LEU A 136 -3.40 -1.25 -9.36
N LEU A 137 -3.18 -0.01 -8.95
CA LEU A 137 -2.67 1.08 -9.79
C LEU A 137 -1.23 1.34 -9.39
N ASP A 138 -0.29 0.92 -10.23
CA ASP A 138 1.15 1.09 -9.97
C ASP A 138 1.92 1.14 -11.31
N LEU A 139 3.21 1.42 -11.24
CA LEU A 139 4.11 1.35 -12.39
C LEU A 139 4.12 -0.07 -12.99
N GLU A 140 4.31 -0.18 -14.31
CA GLU A 140 4.22 -1.46 -15.01
C GLU A 140 5.14 -2.54 -14.41
N GLN A 141 6.38 -2.17 -14.01
CA GLN A 141 7.32 -3.10 -13.41
C GLN A 141 6.83 -3.63 -12.05
N CYS A 142 6.19 -2.77 -11.24
CA CYS A 142 5.57 -3.16 -9.98
C CYS A 142 4.36 -4.07 -10.22
N ASN A 143 3.52 -3.72 -11.19
CA ASN A 143 2.37 -4.53 -11.60
C ASN A 143 2.77 -5.92 -12.10
N LEU A 144 3.86 -6.04 -12.86
CA LEU A 144 4.39 -7.34 -13.30
C LEU A 144 4.84 -8.19 -12.10
N LEU A 145 5.49 -7.56 -11.11
CA LEU A 145 5.90 -8.25 -9.89
C LEU A 145 4.71 -8.65 -9.03
N SER A 146 3.73 -7.76 -8.83
CA SER A 146 2.56 -8.04 -8.02
C SER A 146 1.67 -9.12 -8.64
N ARG A 147 1.47 -9.13 -9.96
CA ARG A 147 0.79 -10.22 -10.67
C ARG A 147 1.45 -11.56 -10.38
N LYS A 148 2.79 -11.63 -10.50
CA LYS A 148 3.53 -12.87 -10.19
C LYS A 148 3.39 -13.27 -8.74
N TYR A 149 3.55 -12.32 -7.81
CA TYR A 149 3.47 -12.59 -6.38
C TYR A 149 2.06 -13.06 -6.00
N LEU A 150 1.03 -12.32 -6.37
CA LEU A 150 -0.36 -12.62 -6.00
C LEU A 150 -0.90 -13.88 -6.68
N SER A 151 -0.34 -14.30 -7.83
CA SER A 151 -0.71 -15.57 -8.47
C SER A 151 -0.39 -16.83 -7.66
N HIS A 152 0.36 -16.72 -6.58
CA HIS A 152 0.64 -17.83 -5.66
C HIS A 152 -0.45 -18.04 -4.61
N PHE A 153 -1.46 -17.17 -4.56
CA PHE A 153 -2.55 -17.21 -3.59
C PHE A 153 -3.90 -17.36 -4.30
N ASP A 154 -4.83 -18.00 -3.63
CA ASP A 154 -6.23 -18.09 -4.09
C ASP A 154 -6.96 -16.81 -3.65
N LEU A 155 -6.95 -15.81 -4.52
CA LEU A 155 -7.55 -14.51 -4.29
C LEU A 155 -8.68 -14.26 -5.28
N PRO A 156 -9.66 -13.40 -4.93
CA PRO A 156 -10.70 -12.94 -5.85
C PRO A 156 -10.13 -12.25 -7.10
N THR A 157 -11.00 -11.68 -7.92
CA THR A 157 -10.60 -11.02 -9.16
C THR A 157 -9.64 -9.87 -8.89
N LEU A 158 -8.41 -10.00 -9.41
CA LEU A 158 -7.37 -8.96 -9.33
C LEU A 158 -7.16 -8.33 -10.70
N SER A 159 -7.08 -7.03 -10.75
CA SER A 159 -6.70 -6.27 -11.93
C SER A 159 -5.54 -5.33 -11.63
N HIS A 160 -4.74 -5.04 -12.65
CA HIS A 160 -3.55 -4.21 -12.54
C HIS A 160 -3.52 -3.23 -13.70
N ARG A 161 -3.32 -1.95 -13.44
CA ARG A 161 -3.21 -0.90 -14.45
C ARG A 161 -2.02 0.00 -14.14
N ALA A 162 -1.23 0.29 -15.17
CA ALA A 162 -0.15 1.27 -15.12
C ALA A 162 -0.46 2.46 -16.03
N GLU A 163 -1.02 2.15 -17.18
CA GLU A 163 -1.46 3.08 -18.21
C GLU A 163 -2.96 2.84 -18.47
N GLU A 164 -3.57 3.62 -19.36
CA GLU A 164 -5.00 3.49 -19.69
C GLU A 164 -5.94 3.71 -18.50
N ILE A 165 -5.44 4.40 -17.44
CA ILE A 165 -6.27 4.74 -16.27
C ILE A 165 -7.45 5.63 -16.70
N ASP A 166 -7.34 6.30 -17.83
CA ASP A 166 -8.41 7.13 -18.39
C ASP A 166 -9.64 6.35 -18.84
N GLU A 167 -9.50 5.10 -19.11
CA GLU A 167 -10.61 4.19 -19.47
C GLU A 167 -11.40 3.69 -18.26
N ILE A 168 -10.87 3.85 -17.03
CA ILE A 168 -11.54 3.42 -15.81
C ILE A 168 -12.54 4.49 -15.41
N ASP A 169 -13.82 4.18 -15.45
CA ASP A 169 -14.92 5.04 -14.99
C ASP A 169 -15.82 4.26 -14.02
N GLU A 170 -15.21 3.84 -12.92
CA GLU A 170 -15.87 3.04 -11.89
C GLU A 170 -15.82 3.78 -10.55
N ASN A 171 -16.80 3.51 -9.69
CA ASN A 171 -16.77 3.88 -8.28
C ASN A 171 -16.24 2.70 -7.46
N PHE A 172 -15.53 2.98 -6.38
CA PHE A 172 -14.98 1.96 -5.51
C PHE A 172 -15.54 2.09 -4.09
N ASP A 173 -15.70 0.96 -3.40
CA ASP A 173 -16.11 1.01 -2.00
C ASP A 173 -14.99 1.48 -1.10
N LEU A 174 -13.75 1.14 -1.44
CA LEU A 174 -12.56 1.54 -0.68
C LEU A 174 -11.40 1.89 -1.62
N LEU A 175 -10.80 3.06 -1.39
CA LEU A 175 -9.51 3.42 -1.96
C LEU A 175 -8.42 3.34 -0.89
N ILE A 176 -7.27 2.80 -1.25
CA ILE A 176 -6.10 2.69 -0.39
C ILE A 176 -4.90 3.35 -1.08
N SER A 177 -4.11 4.11 -0.31
CA SER A 177 -2.77 4.53 -0.75
C SER A 177 -1.84 4.69 0.44
N ASN A 178 -0.77 3.90 0.47
CA ASN A 178 0.26 4.00 1.49
C ASN A 178 1.43 4.79 0.93
N TYR A 179 1.43 6.11 1.14
CA TYR A 179 2.38 7.12 0.70
C TYR A 179 2.41 7.38 -0.81
N ALA A 180 2.13 6.41 -1.67
CA ALA A 180 2.31 6.52 -3.12
C ALA A 180 1.63 7.76 -3.72
N LEU A 181 0.39 8.06 -3.31
CA LEU A 181 -0.31 9.27 -3.77
C LEU A 181 0.46 10.54 -3.39
N SER A 182 0.96 10.64 -2.16
CA SER A 182 1.69 11.83 -1.68
C SER A 182 3.07 12.00 -2.32
N GLU A 183 3.58 10.94 -2.91
CA GLU A 183 4.88 10.91 -3.58
C GLU A 183 4.81 11.17 -5.09
N CYS A 184 3.63 11.15 -5.70
CA CYS A 184 3.42 11.56 -7.07
C CYS A 184 3.62 13.08 -7.28
N ASP A 185 3.92 13.50 -8.50
CA ASP A 185 3.85 14.92 -8.83
C ASP A 185 2.42 15.46 -8.72
N ARG A 186 2.30 16.79 -8.63
CA ARG A 186 1.02 17.45 -8.39
C ARG A 186 -0.03 17.15 -9.46
N GLU A 187 0.34 17.06 -10.72
CA GLU A 187 -0.58 16.76 -11.81
C GLU A 187 -1.16 15.35 -11.66
N THR A 188 -0.30 14.40 -11.38
CA THR A 188 -0.68 13.01 -11.10
C THR A 188 -1.53 12.90 -9.81
N GLN A 189 -1.17 13.63 -8.75
CA GLN A 189 -1.99 13.68 -7.52
C GLN A 189 -3.41 14.16 -7.82
N MET A 190 -3.56 15.28 -8.55
CA MET A 190 -4.87 15.83 -8.91
C MET A 190 -5.67 14.86 -9.79
N MET A 191 -5.03 14.22 -10.75
CA MET A 191 -5.66 13.21 -11.61
C MET A 191 -6.21 12.03 -10.76
N TYR A 192 -5.42 11.49 -9.84
CA TYR A 192 -5.88 10.41 -8.95
C TYR A 192 -7.00 10.87 -8.01
N ILE A 193 -6.93 12.08 -7.48
CA ILE A 193 -7.98 12.63 -6.62
C ILE A 193 -9.30 12.73 -7.37
N GLU A 194 -9.32 13.37 -8.54
CA GLU A 194 -10.55 13.57 -9.30
C GLU A 194 -11.13 12.27 -9.82
N LYS A 195 -10.27 11.34 -10.21
CA LYS A 195 -10.70 10.13 -10.88
C LYS A 195 -11.04 8.99 -9.95
N PHE A 196 -10.34 8.86 -8.83
CA PHE A 196 -10.47 7.73 -7.93
C PHE A 196 -10.88 8.14 -6.52
N VAL A 197 -10.18 9.10 -5.88
CA VAL A 197 -10.44 9.41 -4.46
C VAL A 197 -11.84 9.96 -4.28
N LYS A 198 -12.25 10.94 -5.09
CA LYS A 198 -13.61 11.54 -5.03
C LYS A 198 -14.72 10.60 -5.43
N LYS A 199 -14.41 9.52 -6.16
CA LYS A 199 -15.37 8.50 -6.59
C LYS A 199 -15.43 7.27 -5.68
N SER A 200 -14.60 7.22 -4.64
CA SER A 200 -14.61 6.12 -3.68
C SER A 200 -15.53 6.43 -2.50
N ASN A 201 -16.30 5.43 -2.05
CA ASN A 201 -17.17 5.59 -0.88
C ASN A 201 -16.35 5.85 0.39
N ASN A 202 -15.20 5.19 0.50
CA ASN A 202 -14.27 5.31 1.61
C ASN A 202 -12.85 5.42 1.09
N PHE A 203 -11.96 6.06 1.85
CA PHE A 203 -10.53 5.99 1.59
C PHE A 203 -9.70 5.82 2.86
N TYR A 204 -8.60 5.10 2.73
CA TYR A 204 -7.50 4.99 3.69
C TYR A 204 -6.23 5.47 3.02
N ILE A 205 -5.69 6.60 3.46
CA ILE A 205 -4.52 7.22 2.84
C ILE A 205 -3.48 7.55 3.91
N MET A 206 -2.28 7.00 3.76
CA MET A 206 -1.09 7.44 4.48
C MET A 206 -0.39 8.49 3.64
N HIS A 207 -0.28 9.70 4.17
CA HIS A 207 0.26 10.86 3.44
C HIS A 207 1.47 11.42 4.19
N ASN A 208 2.58 11.56 3.50
CA ASN A 208 3.73 12.29 3.98
C ASN A 208 3.85 13.65 3.27
N ASN A 209 4.50 14.61 3.92
CA ASN A 209 4.76 15.92 3.31
C ASN A 209 6.15 16.02 2.68
N PHE A 210 6.74 14.89 2.30
CA PHE A 210 8.16 14.82 1.93
C PHE A 210 8.53 15.76 0.77
N HIS A 211 7.60 15.96 -0.14
CA HIS A 211 7.80 16.77 -1.35
C HIS A 211 6.92 18.03 -1.42
N ALA A 212 6.22 18.37 -0.32
CA ALA A 212 5.38 19.57 -0.29
C ALA A 212 6.18 20.85 -0.57
N ASP A 213 7.42 20.95 -0.09
CA ASP A 213 8.34 22.06 -0.35
C ASP A 213 8.80 22.13 -1.83
N HIS A 214 8.57 21.07 -2.60
CA HIS A 214 8.91 20.96 -4.01
C HIS A 214 7.68 21.09 -4.94
N GLY A 215 6.54 21.51 -4.39
CA GLY A 215 5.31 21.78 -5.15
C GLY A 215 4.31 20.63 -5.18
N ASN A 216 4.58 19.53 -4.51
CA ASN A 216 3.60 18.48 -4.31
C ASN A 216 2.55 18.91 -3.27
N MET A 217 1.41 18.24 -3.26
CA MET A 217 0.31 18.54 -2.35
C MET A 217 0.68 18.19 -0.91
N SER A 218 0.44 19.13 0.00
CA SER A 218 0.49 18.83 1.44
C SER A 218 -0.77 18.09 1.89
N TYR A 219 -0.68 17.40 3.03
CA TYR A 219 -1.88 16.74 3.60
C TYR A 219 -2.97 17.75 3.99
N ASN A 220 -2.64 18.98 4.40
CA ASN A 220 -3.65 20.02 4.67
C ASN A 220 -4.40 20.41 3.39
N GLU A 221 -3.68 20.62 2.31
CA GLU A 221 -4.27 20.91 1.00
C GLU A 221 -5.13 19.74 0.49
N PHE A 222 -4.68 18.49 0.68
CA PHE A 222 -5.49 17.32 0.36
C PHE A 222 -6.81 17.32 1.15
N ILE A 223 -6.75 17.58 2.46
CA ILE A 223 -7.94 17.65 3.31
C ILE A 223 -8.88 18.75 2.81
N ASP A 224 -8.36 19.93 2.49
CA ASP A 224 -9.18 21.05 1.98
C ASP A 224 -9.88 20.70 0.67
N ILE A 225 -9.17 20.02 -0.27
CA ILE A 225 -9.76 19.58 -1.55
C ILE A 225 -10.86 18.52 -1.33
N MET A 226 -10.67 17.61 -0.38
CA MET A 226 -11.59 16.51 -0.13
C MET A 226 -12.77 16.90 0.76
N ALA A 227 -12.69 18.03 1.47
CA ALA A 227 -13.70 18.47 2.44
C ALA A 227 -15.11 18.67 1.85
N ASP A 228 -15.24 18.91 0.55
CA ASP A 228 -16.54 19.05 -0.09
C ASP A 228 -17.25 17.70 -0.32
N THR A 229 -16.50 16.63 -0.46
CA THR A 229 -17.02 15.30 -0.84
C THR A 229 -16.97 14.27 0.28
N HIS A 230 -16.03 14.39 1.22
CA HIS A 230 -15.83 13.41 2.28
C HIS A 230 -15.75 14.06 3.65
N ASP A 231 -16.25 13.34 4.65
CA ASP A 231 -15.92 13.59 6.05
C ASP A 231 -14.58 12.91 6.35
N ILE A 232 -13.59 13.68 6.87
CA ILE A 232 -12.21 13.23 7.02
C ILE A 232 -11.83 13.20 8.50
N GLU A 233 -11.32 12.06 8.94
CA GLU A 233 -10.61 11.91 10.21
C GLU A 233 -9.15 11.57 9.94
N TYR A 234 -8.24 12.03 10.80
CA TYR A 234 -6.82 11.70 10.66
C TYR A 234 -6.09 11.71 11.99
N TYR A 235 -4.99 10.96 12.06
CA TYR A 235 -4.04 10.98 13.16
C TYR A 235 -2.60 10.96 12.65
N ALA A 236 -1.64 11.29 13.51
CA ALA A 236 -0.22 11.17 13.19
C ALA A 236 0.20 9.70 13.27
N GLU A 237 0.88 9.18 12.25
CA GLU A 237 1.47 7.85 12.33
C GLU A 237 2.57 7.82 13.39
N HIS A 238 2.48 6.89 14.33
CA HIS A 238 3.47 6.76 15.41
C HIS A 238 4.72 6.03 14.93
N GLY A 239 5.86 6.39 15.52
CA GLY A 239 7.14 5.70 15.28
C GLY A 239 7.86 6.07 13.96
N VAL A 240 7.28 6.93 13.15
CA VAL A 240 7.89 7.39 11.90
C VAL A 240 8.39 8.84 12.03
N ASP A 241 9.65 9.07 11.68
CA ASP A 241 10.20 10.42 11.57
C ASP A 241 9.38 11.25 10.54
N LYS A 242 9.10 12.53 10.90
CA LYS A 242 8.35 13.50 10.07
C LYS A 242 6.82 13.44 10.11
N ASN A 243 6.22 12.70 11.05
CA ASN A 243 4.78 12.71 11.33
C ASN A 243 3.89 12.62 10.08
N PRO A 244 3.98 11.56 9.27
CA PRO A 244 2.99 11.34 8.24
C PRO A 244 1.59 11.22 8.87
N LYS A 245 0.55 11.48 8.06
CA LYS A 245 -0.83 11.37 8.50
C LYS A 245 -1.47 10.12 7.95
N VAL A 246 -2.15 9.38 8.80
CA VAL A 246 -3.11 8.36 8.40
C VAL A 246 -4.47 9.04 8.32
N MET A 247 -5.09 9.01 7.16
CA MET A 247 -6.35 9.70 6.87
C MET A 247 -7.42 8.69 6.46
N PHE A 248 -8.60 8.89 7.00
CA PHE A 248 -9.82 8.14 6.69
C PHE A 248 -10.85 9.10 6.13
N GLY A 249 -11.42 8.79 4.98
CA GLY A 249 -12.54 9.54 4.42
C GLY A 249 -13.76 8.66 4.24
N VAL A 250 -14.93 9.24 4.51
CA VAL A 250 -16.22 8.64 4.22
C VAL A 250 -17.01 9.61 3.37
N ILE A 251 -17.58 9.16 2.26
CA ILE A 251 -18.38 9.99 1.37
C ILE A 251 -19.58 10.57 2.13
N LYS A 252 -19.90 11.84 1.87
CA LYS A 252 -21.02 12.57 2.52
C LYS A 252 -22.38 12.16 2.00
#